data_44835bafbec6d8df7447b8bab0467aff
#
_entry.id   44835bafbec6d8df7447b8bab0467aff
#
_cell.length_a   1.000
_cell.length_b   1.000
_cell.length_c   1.000
_cell.angle_alpha   90.00
_cell.angle_beta   90.00
_cell.angle_gamma   90.00
#
_symmetry.space_group_name_H-M   'P 1'
#
loop_
_entity.id
_entity.type
_entity.pdbx_description
1 polymer ?
#
loop_
_entity_poly.entity_id
_entity_poly.type
_entity_poly.pdbx_seq_one_letter_code
_entity_poly.pdbx_strand_id
1 'polypeptide(L)'
;MPTIKTRDFTIQGMHCGSCVKRVQEALQPYAATTIVTLNPPQVTLTDCNKTLPELNQILVTAGNYSLEEKPAETEAIEVKGWFATYQPLLTIIGYILLVTLAVQVANGHFNGKMWMMHFMAGFFLVFSFFKLLDIRGFANSYAMYDLLAMRWRGYGLLYPFIELGLGLGYVLNWQPRLTNSLTLAVMLFSSVGVIRAVTNKQKIQCA
;
A
#
# COMPACT_ATOMS: atom_id res chain seq x y z
N MET A 1 1.31 -4.89 -37.66
CA MET A 1 1.32 -4.33 -36.29
C MET A 1 2.61 -4.83 -35.65
N PRO A 2 3.49 -3.96 -35.15
CA PRO A 2 4.72 -4.39 -34.52
C PRO A 2 4.36 -5.16 -33.23
N THR A 3 4.87 -6.37 -33.11
CA THR A 3 4.72 -7.21 -31.90
C THR A 3 5.59 -6.59 -30.80
N ILE A 4 4.97 -5.87 -29.88
CA ILE A 4 5.64 -5.30 -28.70
C ILE A 4 6.12 -6.48 -27.85
N LYS A 5 7.44 -6.71 -27.79
CA LYS A 5 8.03 -7.75 -26.93
C LYS A 5 8.21 -7.21 -25.52
N THR A 6 7.41 -7.72 -24.60
CA THR A 6 7.57 -7.46 -23.16
C THR A 6 8.32 -8.64 -22.52
N ARG A 7 9.31 -8.35 -21.67
CA ARG A 7 10.11 -9.32 -20.93
C ARG A 7 10.05 -9.00 -19.44
N ASP A 8 9.73 -10.01 -18.62
CA ASP A 8 9.66 -9.88 -17.18
C ASP A 8 10.83 -10.60 -16.51
N PHE A 9 11.42 -9.92 -15.55
CA PHE A 9 12.56 -10.40 -14.78
C PHE A 9 12.29 -10.28 -13.30
N THR A 10 12.77 -11.25 -12.51
CA THR A 10 12.89 -11.10 -11.06
C THR A 10 14.21 -10.38 -10.77
N ILE A 11 14.20 -9.42 -9.85
CA ILE A 11 15.41 -8.68 -9.49
C ILE A 11 15.77 -8.93 -8.02
N GLN A 12 17.06 -9.20 -7.78
CA GLN A 12 17.61 -9.35 -6.44
C GLN A 12 18.43 -8.11 -6.05
N GLY A 13 18.57 -7.88 -4.72
CA GLY A 13 19.39 -6.78 -4.19
C GLY A 13 18.64 -5.47 -3.95
N MET A 14 17.35 -5.38 -4.29
CA MET A 14 16.54 -4.20 -3.98
C MET A 14 15.91 -4.31 -2.59
N HIS A 15 16.07 -3.25 -1.77
CA HIS A 15 15.54 -3.21 -0.40
C HIS A 15 14.75 -1.93 -0.09
N CYS A 16 14.69 -0.96 -1.01
CA CYS A 16 14.04 0.33 -0.75
C CYS A 16 13.66 1.05 -2.05
N GLY A 17 12.79 2.06 -1.93
CA GLY A 17 12.33 2.84 -3.09
C GLY A 17 13.45 3.59 -3.84
N SER A 18 14.55 3.94 -3.18
CA SER A 18 15.71 4.52 -3.86
C SER A 18 16.45 3.50 -4.74
N CYS A 19 16.39 2.21 -4.39
CA CYS A 19 16.91 1.12 -5.21
C CYS A 19 16.09 0.99 -6.51
N VAL A 20 14.75 1.04 -6.37
CA VAL A 20 13.83 1.02 -7.53
C VAL A 20 14.15 2.12 -8.52
N LYS A 21 14.36 3.35 -8.03
CA LYS A 21 14.69 4.50 -8.87
C LYS A 21 16.04 4.32 -9.60
N ARG A 22 17.08 3.85 -8.91
CA ARG A 22 18.38 3.59 -9.52
C ARG A 22 18.33 2.52 -10.61
N VAL A 23 17.62 1.42 -10.34
CA VAL A 23 17.43 0.33 -11.32
C VAL A 23 16.65 0.84 -12.53
N GLN A 24 15.59 1.63 -12.29
CA GLN A 24 14.80 2.21 -13.36
C GLN A 24 15.61 3.17 -14.22
N GLU A 25 16.37 4.08 -13.62
CA GLU A 25 17.26 5.03 -14.33
C GLU A 25 18.35 4.30 -15.12
N ALA A 26 18.90 3.21 -14.59
CA ALA A 26 19.94 2.43 -15.26
C ALA A 26 19.41 1.67 -16.49
N LEU A 27 18.16 1.19 -16.45
CA LEU A 27 17.59 0.38 -17.53
C LEU A 27 16.77 1.20 -18.54
N GLN A 28 16.30 2.39 -18.17
CA GLN A 28 15.49 3.27 -19.02
C GLN A 28 16.08 3.57 -20.40
N PRO A 29 17.42 3.75 -20.58
CA PRO A 29 17.99 4.01 -21.89
C PRO A 29 17.92 2.82 -22.87
N TYR A 30 17.63 1.60 -22.38
CA TYR A 30 17.73 0.36 -23.16
C TYR A 30 16.37 -0.31 -23.45
N ALA A 31 15.27 0.31 -23.01
CA ALA A 31 13.93 -0.19 -23.26
C ALA A 31 12.96 0.97 -23.51
N ALA A 32 11.95 0.75 -24.35
CA ALA A 32 10.90 1.73 -24.61
C ALA A 32 10.10 2.08 -23.35
N THR A 33 9.87 1.08 -22.49
CA THR A 33 9.25 1.29 -21.16
C THR A 33 9.94 0.39 -20.14
N THR A 34 10.30 0.96 -19.00
CA THR A 34 10.90 0.25 -17.85
C THR A 34 9.99 0.42 -16.64
N ILE A 35 9.43 -0.67 -16.15
CA ILE A 35 8.63 -0.71 -14.92
C ILE A 35 9.39 -1.54 -13.90
N VAL A 36 9.68 -0.96 -12.74
CA VAL A 36 10.37 -1.63 -11.64
C VAL A 36 9.47 -1.61 -10.42
N THR A 37 9.23 -2.78 -9.83
CA THR A 37 8.43 -2.93 -8.60
C THR A 37 9.31 -3.49 -7.49
N LEU A 38 9.04 -3.09 -6.25
CA LEU A 38 9.78 -3.55 -5.08
C LEU A 38 9.12 -4.78 -4.44
N ASN A 39 7.80 -4.86 -4.51
CA ASN A 39 7.04 -5.97 -3.92
C ASN A 39 5.89 -6.40 -4.85
N PRO A 40 6.02 -7.54 -5.53
CA PRO A 40 7.22 -8.39 -5.65
C PRO A 40 8.37 -7.69 -6.37
N PRO A 41 9.65 -8.08 -6.13
CA PRO A 41 10.81 -7.47 -6.76
C PRO A 41 10.90 -7.92 -8.24
N GLN A 42 10.40 -7.09 -9.14
CA GLN A 42 10.28 -7.39 -10.57
C GLN A 42 10.67 -6.19 -11.43
N VAL A 43 11.17 -6.51 -12.63
CA VAL A 43 11.46 -5.55 -13.69
C VAL A 43 10.77 -6.01 -14.96
N THR A 44 9.93 -5.15 -15.53
CA THR A 44 9.27 -5.35 -16.82
C THR A 44 9.88 -4.40 -17.84
N LEU A 45 10.47 -4.95 -18.90
CA LEU A 45 11.06 -4.19 -20.00
C LEU A 45 10.26 -4.41 -21.29
N THR A 46 9.90 -3.33 -21.95
CA THR A 46 9.21 -3.38 -23.25
C THR A 46 10.16 -2.95 -24.35
N ASP A 47 10.20 -3.70 -25.45
CA ASP A 47 11.07 -3.47 -26.62
C ASP A 47 12.56 -3.31 -26.24
N CYS A 48 13.05 -4.19 -25.37
CA CYS A 48 14.45 -4.25 -24.99
C CYS A 48 15.21 -5.25 -25.88
N ASN A 49 16.26 -4.77 -26.56
CA ASN A 49 17.11 -5.58 -27.43
C ASN A 49 18.35 -6.15 -26.73
N LYS A 50 18.50 -5.88 -25.42
CA LYS A 50 19.64 -6.36 -24.64
C LYS A 50 19.41 -7.77 -24.12
N THR A 51 20.50 -8.54 -24.05
CA THR A 51 20.49 -9.89 -23.45
C THR A 51 20.54 -9.79 -21.93
N LEU A 52 20.14 -10.85 -21.22
CA LEU A 52 20.16 -10.90 -19.75
C LEU A 52 21.56 -10.64 -19.16
N PRO A 53 22.67 -11.20 -19.71
CA PRO A 53 24.02 -10.89 -19.22
C PRO A 53 24.40 -9.40 -19.37
N GLU A 54 24.02 -8.77 -20.51
CA GLU A 54 24.28 -7.35 -20.73
C GLU A 54 23.51 -6.46 -19.74
N LEU A 55 22.23 -6.79 -19.46
CA LEU A 55 21.43 -6.07 -18.49
C LEU A 55 22.02 -6.19 -17.08
N ASN A 56 22.51 -7.37 -16.72
CA ASN A 56 23.19 -7.58 -15.45
C ASN A 56 24.50 -6.78 -15.34
N GLN A 57 25.29 -6.66 -16.42
CA GLN A 57 26.47 -5.80 -16.44
C GLN A 57 26.12 -4.32 -16.19
N ILE A 58 25.04 -3.83 -16.79
CA ILE A 58 24.54 -2.46 -16.57
C ILE A 58 24.15 -2.27 -15.11
N LEU A 59 23.47 -3.23 -14.52
CA LEU A 59 22.99 -3.14 -13.13
C LEU A 59 24.12 -3.21 -12.10
N VAL A 60 25.20 -3.92 -12.37
CA VAL A 60 26.42 -3.93 -11.52
C VAL A 60 27.00 -2.52 -11.37
N THR A 61 26.93 -1.68 -12.40
CA THR A 61 27.40 -0.28 -12.32
C THR A 61 26.46 0.62 -11.51
N ALA A 62 25.17 0.27 -11.42
CA ALA A 62 24.16 1.01 -10.66
C ALA A 62 24.08 0.58 -9.19
N GLY A 63 24.60 -0.62 -8.86
CA GLY A 63 24.60 -1.20 -7.52
C GLY A 63 24.69 -2.72 -7.56
N ASN A 64 24.54 -3.36 -6.40
CA ASN A 64 24.62 -4.82 -6.29
C ASN A 64 23.27 -5.47 -6.65
N TYR A 65 22.83 -5.32 -7.90
CA TYR A 65 21.57 -5.84 -8.41
C TYR A 65 21.79 -6.92 -9.45
N SER A 66 20.96 -7.96 -9.46
CA SER A 66 20.97 -9.00 -10.49
C SER A 66 19.56 -9.31 -10.97
N LEU A 67 19.42 -9.48 -12.29
CA LEU A 67 18.20 -9.95 -12.94
C LEU A 67 18.29 -11.46 -13.18
N GLU A 68 17.21 -12.14 -12.92
CA GLU A 68 16.97 -13.53 -13.28
C GLU A 68 15.78 -13.58 -14.24
N GLU A 69 15.89 -14.36 -15.30
CA GLU A 69 14.77 -14.54 -16.20
C GLU A 69 13.65 -15.28 -15.43
N LYS A 70 12.49 -14.64 -15.32
CA LYS A 70 11.33 -15.33 -14.78
C LYS A 70 11.02 -16.47 -15.76
N PRO A 71 11.00 -17.75 -15.32
CA PRO A 71 10.53 -18.83 -16.20
C PRO A 71 9.21 -18.39 -16.82
N ALA A 72 9.02 -18.61 -18.11
CA ALA A 72 7.80 -18.27 -18.81
C ALA A 72 6.64 -19.14 -18.25
N GLU A 73 6.24 -18.89 -17.03
CA GLU A 73 4.90 -19.20 -16.62
C GLU A 73 4.02 -18.21 -17.38
N THR A 74 3.24 -18.75 -18.28
CA THR A 74 2.09 -18.08 -18.87
C THR A 74 1.12 -17.80 -17.72
N GLU A 75 1.47 -16.87 -16.84
CA GLU A 75 0.47 -16.20 -16.05
C GLU A 75 -0.32 -15.38 -17.06
N ALA A 76 -1.39 -16.01 -17.58
CA ALA A 76 -2.54 -15.25 -18.01
C ALA A 76 -2.68 -14.16 -16.95
N ILE A 77 -2.61 -12.89 -17.35
CA ILE A 77 -3.00 -11.77 -16.51
C ILE A 77 -4.47 -12.08 -16.19
N GLU A 78 -4.69 -12.89 -15.16
CA GLU A 78 -5.98 -12.93 -14.52
C GLU A 78 -6.16 -11.50 -14.02
N VAL A 79 -6.96 -10.77 -14.76
CA VAL A 79 -7.55 -9.53 -14.27
C VAL A 79 -8.37 -10.00 -13.07
N LYS A 80 -7.71 -10.07 -11.90
CA LYS A 80 -8.39 -10.40 -10.65
C LYS A 80 -9.56 -9.46 -10.58
N GLY A 81 -10.77 -10.01 -10.66
CA GLY A 81 -11.98 -9.22 -10.63
C GLY A 81 -11.92 -8.28 -9.44
N TRP A 82 -12.56 -7.12 -9.53
CA TRP A 82 -12.58 -6.11 -8.47
C TRP A 82 -12.77 -6.72 -7.07
N PHE A 83 -13.69 -7.69 -6.94
CA PHE A 83 -13.93 -8.42 -5.69
C PHE A 83 -12.70 -9.20 -5.19
N ALA A 84 -11.96 -9.87 -6.07
CA ALA A 84 -10.78 -10.65 -5.69
C ALA A 84 -9.63 -9.73 -5.22
N THR A 85 -9.52 -8.54 -5.80
CA THR A 85 -8.52 -7.54 -5.40
C THR A 85 -8.82 -6.95 -4.01
N TYR A 86 -10.10 -6.67 -3.72
CA TYR A 86 -10.52 -6.04 -2.45
C TYR A 86 -11.04 -7.04 -1.42
N GLN A 87 -11.00 -8.35 -1.70
CA GLN A 87 -11.49 -9.40 -0.81
C GLN A 87 -10.96 -9.29 0.63
N PRO A 88 -9.65 -9.10 0.91
CA PRO A 88 -9.15 -8.98 2.29
C PRO A 88 -9.77 -7.78 3.01
N LEU A 89 -9.85 -6.63 2.33
CA LEU A 89 -10.42 -5.40 2.88
C LEU A 89 -11.92 -5.57 3.19
N LEU A 90 -12.67 -6.11 2.23
CA LEU A 90 -14.11 -6.35 2.39
C LEU A 90 -14.39 -7.36 3.51
N THR A 91 -13.55 -8.39 3.64
CA THR A 91 -13.67 -9.38 4.72
C THR A 91 -13.45 -8.73 6.09
N ILE A 92 -12.43 -7.88 6.24
CA ILE A 92 -12.15 -7.17 7.50
C ILE A 92 -13.31 -6.25 7.86
N ILE A 93 -13.78 -5.44 6.91
CA ILE A 93 -14.91 -4.53 7.13
C ILE A 93 -16.17 -5.31 7.48
N GLY A 94 -16.47 -6.39 6.75
CA GLY A 94 -17.61 -7.27 7.03
C GLY A 94 -17.54 -7.90 8.42
N TYR A 95 -16.33 -8.32 8.84
CA TYR A 95 -16.14 -8.86 10.19
C TYR A 95 -16.38 -7.81 11.29
N ILE A 96 -15.86 -6.59 11.11
CA ILE A 96 -16.10 -5.48 12.05
C ILE A 96 -17.61 -5.16 12.13
N LEU A 97 -18.30 -5.08 10.99
CA LEU A 97 -19.74 -4.87 10.93
C LEU A 97 -20.51 -5.97 11.68
N LEU A 98 -20.16 -7.24 11.41
CA LEU A 98 -20.82 -8.39 12.05
C LEU A 98 -20.65 -8.33 13.58
N VAL A 99 -19.44 -8.12 14.07
CA VAL A 99 -19.16 -8.06 15.51
C VAL A 99 -19.89 -6.89 16.16
N THR A 100 -19.86 -5.70 15.56
CA THR A 100 -20.50 -4.51 16.12
C THR A 100 -22.04 -4.61 16.11
N LEU A 101 -22.62 -5.26 15.10
CA LEU A 101 -24.06 -5.56 15.07
C LEU A 101 -24.43 -6.61 16.13
N ALA A 102 -23.62 -7.66 16.29
CA ALA A 102 -23.83 -8.66 17.32
C ALA A 102 -23.86 -8.04 18.74
N VAL A 103 -22.98 -7.08 19.02
CA VAL A 103 -22.99 -6.32 20.28
C VAL A 103 -24.30 -5.54 20.47
N GLN A 104 -24.85 -4.94 19.40
CA GLN A 104 -26.16 -4.24 19.50
C GLN A 104 -27.32 -5.21 19.81
N VAL A 105 -27.30 -6.37 19.13
CA VAL A 105 -28.31 -7.42 19.40
C VAL A 105 -28.23 -7.91 20.86
N ALA A 106 -27.02 -8.17 21.37
CA ALA A 106 -26.78 -8.59 22.73
C ALA A 106 -27.28 -7.55 23.77
N ASN A 107 -27.24 -6.27 23.43
CA ASN A 107 -27.75 -5.18 24.29
C ASN A 107 -29.27 -5.03 24.26
N GLY A 108 -29.99 -5.82 23.46
CA GLY A 108 -31.44 -5.84 23.38
C GLY A 108 -32.11 -4.63 22.71
N HIS A 109 -31.36 -3.61 22.30
CA HIS A 109 -31.87 -2.46 21.57
C HIS A 109 -30.80 -1.88 20.65
N PHE A 110 -31.22 -1.38 19.49
CA PHE A 110 -30.32 -0.75 18.53
C PHE A 110 -30.14 0.74 18.84
N ASN A 111 -28.89 1.12 19.10
CA ASN A 111 -28.50 2.51 19.26
C ASN A 111 -27.47 2.88 18.19
N GLY A 112 -27.90 3.61 17.16
CA GLY A 112 -27.05 3.96 16.01
C GLY A 112 -25.81 4.76 16.36
N LYS A 113 -25.86 5.64 17.38
CA LYS A 113 -24.69 6.40 17.84
C LYS A 113 -23.66 5.46 18.49
N MET A 114 -24.10 4.57 19.35
CA MET A 114 -23.22 3.60 20.02
C MET A 114 -22.66 2.59 19.01
N TRP A 115 -23.49 2.13 18.08
CA TRP A 115 -23.02 1.26 16.99
C TRP A 115 -21.93 1.90 16.15
N MET A 116 -22.11 3.16 15.74
CA MET A 116 -21.10 3.89 14.98
C MET A 116 -19.78 4.04 15.77
N MET A 117 -19.87 4.28 17.09
CA MET A 117 -18.68 4.35 17.94
C MET A 117 -17.94 3.02 17.99
N HIS A 118 -18.66 1.90 18.17
CA HIS A 118 -18.06 0.56 18.15
C HIS A 118 -17.45 0.22 16.80
N PHE A 119 -18.11 0.60 15.70
CA PHE A 119 -17.60 0.41 14.35
C PHE A 119 -16.31 1.19 14.13
N MET A 120 -16.26 2.46 14.50
CA MET A 120 -15.07 3.30 14.39
C MET A 120 -13.93 2.78 15.27
N ALA A 121 -14.25 2.32 16.48
CA ALA A 121 -13.29 1.66 17.36
C ALA A 121 -12.66 0.44 16.69
N GLY A 122 -13.49 -0.49 16.22
CA GLY A 122 -13.04 -1.70 15.53
C GLY A 122 -12.21 -1.38 14.29
N PHE A 123 -12.68 -0.43 13.48
CA PHE A 123 -11.96 0.02 12.29
C PHE A 123 -10.55 0.51 12.62
N PHE A 124 -10.41 1.48 13.50
CA PHE A 124 -9.09 2.03 13.84
C PHE A 124 -8.18 1.03 14.54
N LEU A 125 -8.69 0.19 15.43
CA LEU A 125 -7.89 -0.83 16.12
C LEU A 125 -7.36 -1.88 15.15
N VAL A 126 -8.19 -2.38 14.24
CA VAL A 126 -7.78 -3.42 13.29
C VAL A 126 -6.80 -2.86 12.25
N PHE A 127 -7.09 -1.68 11.69
CA PHE A 127 -6.20 -1.10 10.68
C PHE A 127 -4.87 -0.59 11.28
N SER A 128 -4.86 -0.06 12.50
CA SER A 128 -3.61 0.27 13.19
C SER A 128 -2.79 -0.98 13.49
N PHE A 129 -3.43 -2.09 13.89
CA PHE A 129 -2.76 -3.36 14.15
C PHE A 129 -1.99 -3.85 12.91
N PHE A 130 -2.64 -3.91 11.74
CA PHE A 130 -1.95 -4.33 10.51
C PHE A 130 -0.77 -3.42 10.15
N LYS A 131 -0.89 -2.11 10.34
CA LYS A 131 0.21 -1.16 10.11
C LYS A 131 1.36 -1.33 11.11
N LEU A 132 1.07 -1.75 12.33
CA LEU A 132 2.07 -2.02 13.37
C LEU A 132 2.83 -3.31 13.15
N LEU A 133 2.26 -4.31 12.44
CA LEU A 133 2.95 -5.56 12.11
C LEU A 133 4.18 -5.31 11.22
N ASP A 134 4.07 -4.38 10.27
CA ASP A 134 5.22 -3.91 9.47
C ASP A 134 5.22 -2.38 9.39
N ILE A 135 5.57 -1.75 10.49
CA ILE A 135 5.57 -0.29 10.61
C ILE A 135 6.55 0.40 9.64
N ARG A 136 7.66 -0.27 9.30
CA ARG A 136 8.65 0.29 8.36
C ARG A 136 8.17 0.18 6.92
N GLY A 137 7.61 -0.96 6.53
CA GLY A 137 6.98 -1.15 5.23
C GLY A 137 5.82 -0.18 5.03
N PHE A 138 4.95 -0.05 6.04
CA PHE A 138 3.87 0.93 6.03
C PHE A 138 4.39 2.36 5.87
N ALA A 139 5.35 2.81 6.69
CA ALA A 139 5.87 4.16 6.65
C ALA A 139 6.51 4.50 5.29
N ASN A 140 7.20 3.54 4.66
CA ASN A 140 7.80 3.70 3.34
C ASN A 140 6.73 3.84 2.25
N SER A 141 5.69 3.00 2.27
CA SER A 141 4.57 3.06 1.32
C SER A 141 3.74 4.34 1.52
N TYR A 142 3.48 4.72 2.77
CA TYR A 142 2.73 5.91 3.14
C TYR A 142 3.43 7.20 2.69
N ALA A 143 4.76 7.25 2.79
CA ALA A 143 5.57 8.36 2.31
C ALA A 143 5.54 8.56 0.78
N MET A 144 4.96 7.62 0.01
CA MET A 144 4.85 7.78 -1.45
C MET A 144 3.66 8.65 -1.87
N TYR A 145 2.63 8.78 -1.04
CA TYR A 145 1.41 9.49 -1.39
C TYR A 145 0.88 10.47 -0.33
N ASP A 146 1.23 10.32 0.95
CA ASP A 146 0.81 11.26 1.99
C ASP A 146 1.72 12.48 2.04
N LEU A 147 1.12 13.68 2.04
CA LEU A 147 1.84 14.96 1.92
C LEU A 147 2.80 15.22 3.10
N LEU A 148 2.42 14.79 4.31
CA LEU A 148 3.22 15.00 5.51
C LEU A 148 4.31 13.94 5.64
N ALA A 149 3.98 12.68 5.33
CA ALA A 149 4.92 11.57 5.35
C ALA A 149 6.02 11.73 4.28
N MET A 150 5.70 12.32 3.11
CA MET A 150 6.70 12.69 2.09
C MET A 150 7.73 13.67 2.62
N ARG A 151 7.32 14.62 3.46
CA ARG A 151 8.21 15.65 4.00
C ARG A 151 8.90 15.22 5.28
N TRP A 152 8.25 14.41 6.09
CA TRP A 152 8.75 13.94 7.39
C TRP A 152 8.45 12.46 7.62
N ARG A 153 9.46 11.63 7.40
CA ARG A 153 9.34 10.16 7.55
C ARG A 153 8.87 9.72 8.94
N GLY A 154 9.18 10.50 9.98
CA GLY A 154 8.73 10.24 11.35
C GLY A 154 7.21 10.23 11.49
N TYR A 155 6.50 11.02 10.68
CA TYR A 155 5.03 11.02 10.66
C TYR A 155 4.46 9.68 10.20
N GLY A 156 5.06 9.06 9.17
CA GLY A 156 4.64 7.73 8.72
C GLY A 156 4.77 6.65 9.80
N LEU A 157 5.80 6.76 10.65
CA LEU A 157 5.97 5.86 11.80
C LEU A 157 4.98 6.18 12.94
N LEU A 158 4.62 7.44 13.12
CA LEU A 158 3.70 7.90 14.18
C LEU A 158 2.24 7.61 13.85
N TYR A 159 1.89 7.60 12.56
CA TYR A 159 0.51 7.51 12.10
C TYR A 159 -0.27 6.29 12.63
N PRO A 160 0.28 5.05 12.66
CA PRO A 160 -0.41 3.91 13.25
C PRO A 160 -0.72 4.08 14.75
N PHE A 161 0.12 4.79 15.49
CA PHE A 161 -0.13 5.09 16.91
C PHE A 161 -1.22 6.14 17.09
N ILE A 162 -1.33 7.11 16.16
CA ILE A 162 -2.45 8.06 16.14
C ILE A 162 -3.77 7.30 15.94
N GLU A 163 -3.83 6.38 14.96
CA GLU A 163 -5.00 5.55 14.73
C GLU A 163 -5.33 4.66 15.93
N LEU A 164 -4.32 4.04 16.54
CA LEU A 164 -4.50 3.26 17.76
C LEU A 164 -5.10 4.11 18.89
N GLY A 165 -4.59 5.31 19.09
CA GLY A 165 -5.11 6.25 20.08
C GLY A 165 -6.56 6.66 19.81
N LEU A 166 -6.92 6.92 18.56
CA LEU A 166 -8.31 7.19 18.15
C LEU A 166 -9.22 5.97 18.43
N GLY A 167 -8.77 4.77 18.05
CA GLY A 167 -9.50 3.53 18.32
C GLY A 167 -9.78 3.33 19.82
N LEU A 168 -8.77 3.50 20.67
CA LEU A 168 -8.93 3.45 22.12
C LEU A 168 -9.84 4.56 22.65
N GLY A 169 -9.76 5.77 22.09
CA GLY A 169 -10.66 6.87 22.42
C GLY A 169 -12.13 6.52 22.17
N TYR A 170 -12.43 5.82 21.07
CA TYR A 170 -13.79 5.32 20.79
C TYR A 170 -14.20 4.20 21.74
N VAL A 171 -13.33 3.23 22.04
CA VAL A 171 -13.64 2.14 22.99
C VAL A 171 -13.96 2.70 24.37
N LEU A 172 -13.13 3.63 24.85
CA LEU A 172 -13.28 4.23 26.18
C LEU A 172 -14.37 5.31 26.24
N ASN A 173 -14.99 5.65 25.11
CA ASN A 173 -15.91 6.79 25.00
C ASN A 173 -15.30 8.08 25.59
N TRP A 174 -13.98 8.27 25.37
CA TRP A 174 -13.25 9.38 25.94
C TRP A 174 -13.51 10.66 25.14
N GLN A 175 -14.11 11.65 25.81
CA GLN A 175 -14.46 12.94 25.21
C GLN A 175 -14.95 12.83 23.74
N PRO A 176 -16.15 12.30 23.47
CA PRO A 176 -16.60 11.94 22.11
C PRO A 176 -16.51 13.09 21.11
N ARG A 177 -16.69 14.35 21.56
CA ARG A 177 -16.57 15.52 20.68
C ARG A 177 -15.13 15.71 20.22
N LEU A 178 -14.16 15.58 21.11
CA LEU A 178 -12.73 15.72 20.80
C LEU A 178 -12.26 14.56 19.90
N THR A 179 -12.60 13.31 20.27
CA THR A 179 -12.26 12.12 19.48
C THR A 179 -12.81 12.23 18.06
N ASN A 180 -14.08 12.60 17.88
CA ASN A 180 -14.68 12.77 16.56
C ASN A 180 -14.01 13.90 15.76
N SER A 181 -13.70 15.03 16.39
CA SER A 181 -13.03 16.15 15.71
C SER A 181 -11.62 15.78 15.26
N LEU A 182 -10.85 15.10 16.10
CA LEU A 182 -9.52 14.59 15.76
C LEU A 182 -9.58 13.56 14.64
N THR A 183 -10.53 12.63 14.72
CA THR A 183 -10.76 11.64 13.65
C THR A 183 -11.06 12.33 12.33
N LEU A 184 -11.97 13.29 12.33
CA LEU A 184 -12.32 14.04 11.11
C LEU A 184 -11.11 14.76 10.53
N ALA A 185 -10.32 15.43 11.36
CA ALA A 185 -9.12 16.15 10.94
C ALA A 185 -8.08 15.20 10.31
N VAL A 186 -7.78 14.08 10.99
CA VAL A 186 -6.81 13.07 10.50
C VAL A 186 -7.29 12.45 9.19
N MET A 187 -8.56 12.05 9.11
CA MET A 187 -9.12 11.40 7.91
C MET A 187 -9.21 12.37 6.73
N LEU A 188 -9.62 13.62 6.94
CA LEU A 188 -9.63 14.63 5.87
C LEU A 188 -8.21 14.89 5.34
N PHE A 189 -7.24 15.04 6.23
CA PHE A 189 -5.87 15.28 5.83
C PHE A 189 -5.30 14.12 5.01
N SER A 190 -5.46 12.87 5.47
CA SER A 190 -4.99 11.68 4.74
C SER A 190 -5.72 11.51 3.41
N SER A 191 -7.02 11.84 3.34
CA SER A 191 -7.80 11.75 2.10
C SER A 191 -7.27 12.68 1.00
N VAL A 192 -6.77 13.86 1.34
CA VAL A 192 -6.17 14.79 0.37
C VAL A 192 -4.95 14.15 -0.31
N GLY A 193 -4.10 13.48 0.46
CA GLY A 193 -2.94 12.76 -0.08
C GLY A 193 -3.34 11.67 -1.06
N VAL A 194 -4.32 10.83 -0.66
CA VAL A 194 -4.83 9.73 -1.49
C VAL A 194 -5.48 10.26 -2.77
N ILE A 195 -6.36 11.27 -2.69
CA ILE A 195 -7.02 11.86 -3.86
C ILE A 195 -5.98 12.40 -4.85
N ARG A 196 -4.97 13.12 -4.35
CA ARG A 196 -3.89 13.64 -5.19
C ARG A 196 -3.10 12.53 -5.89
N ALA A 197 -2.78 11.44 -5.16
CA ALA A 197 -2.06 10.32 -5.73
C ALA A 197 -2.87 9.59 -6.81
N VAL A 198 -4.18 9.39 -6.59
CA VAL A 198 -5.09 8.78 -7.56
C VAL A 198 -5.23 9.67 -8.80
N THR A 199 -5.40 10.98 -8.62
CA THR A 199 -5.51 11.95 -9.74
C THR A 199 -4.24 11.98 -10.59
N ASN A 200 -3.07 11.84 -9.96
CA ASN A 200 -1.77 11.78 -10.64
C ASN A 200 -1.45 10.38 -11.23
N LYS A 201 -2.41 9.45 -11.23
CA LYS A 201 -2.25 8.06 -11.72
C LYS A 201 -1.04 7.33 -11.11
N GLN A 202 -0.64 7.69 -9.90
CA GLN A 202 0.40 6.97 -9.18
C GLN A 202 -0.15 5.58 -8.79
N LYS A 203 0.59 4.52 -9.12
CA LYS A 203 0.24 3.17 -8.63
C LYS A 203 0.49 3.12 -7.13
N ILE A 204 -0.56 3.26 -6.34
CA ILE A 204 -0.50 3.11 -4.88
C ILE A 204 -0.50 1.62 -4.60
N GLN A 205 0.61 1.08 -4.10
CA GLN A 205 0.63 -0.27 -3.52
C GLN A 205 0.21 -0.15 -2.04
N CYS A 206 -0.88 -0.82 -1.69
CA CYS A 206 -1.21 -1.05 -0.29
C CYS A 206 -0.18 -2.01 0.30
N ALA A 207 0.42 -1.62 1.42
CA ALA A 207 1.31 -2.46 2.22
C ALA A 207 0.51 -3.56 2.94
#